data_9ad23e1b8f8d0b13b0da5f0e95e8e20a
#
_entry.id   9ad23e1b8f8d0b13b0da5f0e95e8e20a
#
_cell.length_a   1.000
_cell.length_b   1.000
_cell.length_c   1.000
_cell.angle_alpha   90.00
_cell.angle_beta   90.00
_cell.angle_gamma   90.00
#
_symmetry.space_group_name_H-M   'P 1'
#
loop_
_entity.id
_entity.type
_entity.pdbx_description
1 polymer ?
#
loop_
_entity_poly.entity_id
_entity_poly.type
_entity_poly.pdbx_seq_one_letter_code
_entity_poly.pdbx_strand_id
1 'polypeptide(L)'
;ENIKACVFDAYGTLFDVNSAASKCKEKLGSKWEGFANAWRTTQLEYTWLRSLMKKHKNFWEITEDSLDHTMETFKIKKEMRNELLDLYKKLSPYPEVKKCLEGLKAKKIKIAILSNGTPELLKMLVESNNIQNYFDDIFSIESVGIYKPDSRVYEMPIKKYDCKPENICFMSSNT
;
A
#
# COMPACT_ATOMS: atom_id res chain seq x y z
N GLU A 1 -11.93 6.01 -25.76
CA GLU A 1 -11.27 6.66 -24.64
C GLU A 1 -9.78 6.27 -24.67
N ASN A 2 -8.90 7.27 -24.66
CA ASN A 2 -7.46 7.03 -24.85
C ASN A 2 -6.78 7.02 -23.46
N ILE A 3 -6.79 5.86 -22.79
CA ILE A 3 -6.07 5.67 -21.52
C ILE A 3 -4.56 5.67 -21.80
N LYS A 4 -3.84 6.61 -21.21
CA LYS A 4 -2.39 6.77 -21.33
C LYS A 4 -1.64 6.09 -20.19
N ALA A 5 -2.25 6.06 -19.01
CA ALA A 5 -1.64 5.46 -17.83
C ALA A 5 -2.65 4.69 -16.98
N CYS A 6 -2.20 3.58 -16.41
CA CYS A 6 -2.87 2.88 -15.31
C CYS A 6 -2.06 3.10 -14.04
N VAL A 7 -2.69 3.68 -13.04
CA VAL A 7 -2.09 4.02 -11.76
C VAL A 7 -2.74 3.15 -10.68
N PHE A 8 -1.95 2.43 -9.92
CA PHE A 8 -2.43 1.47 -8.93
C PHE A 8 -2.14 1.95 -7.51
N ASP A 9 -3.11 1.81 -6.63
CA ASP A 9 -2.82 1.74 -5.20
C ASP A 9 -1.96 0.50 -4.91
N ALA A 10 -1.15 0.54 -3.87
CA ALA A 10 -0.29 -0.59 -3.51
C ALA A 10 -0.97 -1.53 -2.50
N TYR A 11 -1.20 -1.04 -1.28
CA TYR A 11 -1.64 -1.83 -0.14
C TYR A 11 -3.13 -2.19 -0.23
N GLY A 12 -3.43 -3.47 -0.41
CA GLY A 12 -4.78 -3.99 -0.60
C GLY A 12 -5.23 -4.05 -2.06
N THR A 13 -4.44 -3.51 -3.00
CA THR A 13 -4.73 -3.53 -4.44
C THR A 13 -3.72 -4.38 -5.21
N LEU A 14 -2.44 -4.06 -5.11
CA LEU A 14 -1.36 -4.88 -5.69
C LEU A 14 -0.86 -5.92 -4.67
N PHE A 15 -0.77 -5.55 -3.40
CA PHE A 15 -0.20 -6.37 -2.33
C PHE A 15 -1.24 -6.72 -1.27
N ASP A 16 -1.32 -8.00 -0.93
CA ASP A 16 -2.19 -8.50 0.13
C ASP A 16 -1.68 -8.09 1.50
N VAL A 17 -2.35 -7.13 2.11
CA VAL A 17 -1.99 -6.59 3.43
C VAL A 17 -2.14 -7.61 4.56
N ASN A 18 -2.97 -8.63 4.36
CA ASN A 18 -3.17 -9.69 5.35
C ASN A 18 -2.09 -10.76 5.27
N SER A 19 -1.26 -10.75 4.21
CA SER A 19 -0.25 -11.80 3.99
C SER A 19 0.81 -11.87 5.10
N ALA A 20 1.12 -10.76 5.78
CA ALA A 20 2.02 -10.76 6.94
C ALA A 20 1.43 -11.57 8.11
N ALA A 21 0.20 -11.25 8.52
CA ALA A 21 -0.48 -11.97 9.62
C ALA A 21 -0.80 -13.43 9.24
N SER A 22 -1.17 -13.69 7.98
CA SER A 22 -1.47 -15.06 7.52
C SER A 22 -0.23 -15.97 7.56
N LYS A 23 0.97 -15.45 7.32
CA LYS A 23 2.23 -16.19 7.48
C LYS A 23 2.52 -16.53 8.94
N CYS A 24 1.93 -15.81 9.88
CA CYS A 24 2.03 -16.06 11.33
C CYS A 24 0.80 -16.76 11.91
N LYS A 25 -0.12 -17.30 11.08
CA LYS A 25 -1.40 -17.87 11.53
C LYS A 25 -1.25 -18.94 12.59
N GLU A 26 -0.23 -19.79 12.52
CA GLU A 26 0.03 -20.84 13.53
C GLU A 26 0.35 -20.24 14.90
N LYS A 27 1.08 -19.13 14.95
CA LYS A 27 1.44 -18.42 16.19
C LYS A 27 0.29 -17.56 16.72
N LEU A 28 -0.52 -16.97 15.81
CA LEU A 28 -1.67 -16.13 16.14
C LEU A 28 -2.92 -16.95 16.48
N GLY A 29 -2.96 -18.23 16.06
CA GLY A 29 -4.10 -19.13 16.27
C GLY A 29 -5.38 -18.61 15.60
N SER A 30 -6.53 -18.87 16.20
CA SER A 30 -7.85 -18.44 15.68
C SER A 30 -8.05 -16.92 15.62
N LYS A 31 -7.14 -16.13 16.19
CA LYS A 31 -7.22 -14.66 16.20
C LYS A 31 -6.68 -14.01 14.93
N TRP A 32 -5.98 -14.74 14.05
CA TRP A 32 -5.16 -14.16 13.00
C TRP A 32 -5.96 -13.28 12.01
N GLU A 33 -7.15 -13.70 11.59
CA GLU A 33 -7.99 -12.93 10.66
C GLU A 33 -8.51 -11.64 11.29
N GLY A 34 -9.07 -11.75 12.50
CA GLY A 34 -9.54 -10.58 13.24
C GLY A 34 -8.41 -9.59 13.53
N PHE A 35 -7.23 -10.10 13.89
CA PHE A 35 -6.02 -9.31 14.10
C PHE A 35 -5.58 -8.60 12.81
N ALA A 36 -5.50 -9.31 11.68
CA ALA A 36 -5.08 -8.74 10.40
C ALA A 36 -6.03 -7.60 9.96
N ASN A 37 -7.34 -7.84 10.04
CA ASN A 37 -8.35 -6.85 9.71
C ASN A 37 -8.30 -5.64 10.64
N ALA A 38 -8.16 -5.85 11.95
CA ALA A 38 -8.05 -4.76 12.93
C ALA A 38 -6.77 -3.93 12.68
N TRP A 39 -5.62 -4.57 12.43
CA TRP A 39 -4.39 -3.86 12.12
C TRP A 39 -4.54 -2.97 10.88
N ARG A 40 -5.12 -3.51 9.80
CA ARG A 40 -5.38 -2.73 8.59
C ARG A 40 -6.35 -1.57 8.82
N THR A 41 -7.45 -1.79 9.54
CA THR A 41 -8.45 -0.75 9.85
C THR A 41 -7.81 0.37 10.67
N THR A 42 -7.11 0.03 11.74
CA THR A 42 -6.42 1.01 12.60
C THR A 42 -5.36 1.79 11.82
N GLN A 43 -4.62 1.13 10.93
CA GLN A 43 -3.63 1.79 10.08
C GLN A 43 -4.28 2.85 9.18
N LEU A 44 -5.39 2.54 8.52
CA LEU A 44 -6.13 3.48 7.67
C LEU A 44 -6.70 4.65 8.50
N GLU A 45 -7.33 4.36 9.62
CA GLU A 45 -7.86 5.38 10.53
C GLU A 45 -6.78 6.36 10.99
N TYR A 46 -5.59 5.85 11.34
CA TYR A 46 -4.48 6.67 11.76
C TYR A 46 -3.97 7.57 10.63
N THR A 47 -3.96 7.11 9.37
CA THR A 47 -3.60 7.97 8.23
C THR A 47 -4.57 9.14 8.09
N TRP A 48 -5.88 8.89 8.22
CA TRP A 48 -6.91 9.93 8.12
C TRP A 48 -6.85 10.91 9.29
N LEU A 49 -6.70 10.40 10.51
CA LEU A 49 -6.57 11.25 11.71
C LEU A 49 -5.33 12.16 11.64
N ARG A 50 -4.19 11.65 11.18
CA ARG A 50 -2.98 12.45 10.99
C ARG A 50 -3.18 13.55 9.97
N SER A 51 -3.87 13.26 8.86
CA SER A 51 -4.21 14.28 7.86
C SER A 51 -5.14 15.35 8.43
N LEU A 52 -6.20 14.95 9.13
CA LEU A 52 -7.14 15.90 9.78
C LEU A 52 -6.48 16.77 10.83
N MET A 53 -5.61 16.21 11.66
CA MET A 53 -4.85 16.94 12.68
C MET A 53 -3.75 17.81 12.09
N LYS A 54 -3.41 17.69 10.81
CA LYS A 54 -2.24 18.31 10.16
C LYS A 54 -0.92 17.97 10.88
N LYS A 55 -0.82 16.73 11.39
CA LYS A 55 0.35 16.20 12.10
C LYS A 55 0.83 14.94 11.38
N HIS A 56 1.48 15.15 10.26
CA HIS A 56 2.01 14.05 9.44
C HIS A 56 2.99 13.18 10.25
N LYS A 57 2.82 11.88 10.11
CA LYS A 57 3.80 10.83 10.36
C LYS A 57 3.92 10.01 9.08
N ASN A 58 5.08 9.47 8.77
CA ASN A 58 5.22 8.64 7.58
C ASN A 58 4.46 7.31 7.73
N PHE A 59 4.24 6.65 6.62
CA PHE A 59 3.42 5.42 6.59
C PHE A 59 4.02 4.27 7.39
N TRP A 60 5.35 4.21 7.52
CA TRP A 60 6.00 3.19 8.33
C TRP A 60 5.71 3.39 9.82
N GLU A 61 5.86 4.62 10.33
CA GLU A 61 5.51 4.97 11.71
C GLU A 61 4.03 4.66 12.01
N ILE A 62 3.13 4.95 11.05
CA ILE A 62 1.70 4.60 11.17
C ILE A 62 1.51 3.08 11.23
N THR A 63 2.25 2.33 10.43
CA THR A 63 2.20 0.87 10.43
C THR A 63 2.65 0.29 11.78
N GLU A 64 3.70 0.84 12.37
CA GLU A 64 4.20 0.46 13.69
C GLU A 64 3.22 0.83 14.80
N ASP A 65 2.76 2.10 14.84
CA ASP A 65 1.80 2.59 15.84
C ASP A 65 0.49 1.76 15.83
N SER A 66 -0.03 1.45 14.64
CA SER A 66 -1.24 0.65 14.49
C SER A 66 -1.03 -0.82 14.85
N LEU A 67 0.13 -1.39 14.57
CA LEU A 67 0.49 -2.73 15.01
C LEU A 67 0.53 -2.81 16.53
N ASP A 68 1.22 -1.89 17.19
CA ASP A 68 1.36 -1.87 18.64
C ASP A 68 0.00 -1.79 19.33
N HIS A 69 -0.90 -0.91 18.86
CA HIS A 69 -2.27 -0.81 19.35
C HIS A 69 -3.07 -2.11 19.15
N THR A 70 -2.96 -2.71 17.96
CA THR A 70 -3.69 -3.95 17.65
C THR A 70 -3.15 -5.12 18.45
N MET A 71 -1.83 -5.23 18.63
CA MET A 71 -1.21 -6.26 19.45
C MET A 71 -1.69 -6.19 20.91
N GLU A 72 -1.81 -4.99 21.47
CA GLU A 72 -2.34 -4.77 22.82
C GLU A 72 -3.80 -5.21 22.89
N THR A 73 -4.65 -4.79 21.96
CA THR A 73 -6.07 -5.13 21.88
C THR A 73 -6.31 -6.63 21.83
N PHE A 74 -5.55 -7.34 21.00
CA PHE A 74 -5.67 -8.80 20.81
C PHE A 74 -4.84 -9.61 21.81
N LYS A 75 -4.10 -8.95 22.70
CA LYS A 75 -3.18 -9.58 23.67
C LYS A 75 -2.18 -10.51 22.96
N ILE A 76 -1.56 -10.01 21.89
CA ILE A 76 -0.51 -10.71 21.16
C ILE A 76 0.83 -10.49 21.87
N LYS A 77 1.66 -11.53 21.91
CA LYS A 77 2.98 -11.50 22.56
C LYS A 77 3.91 -10.49 21.87
N LYS A 78 4.61 -9.68 22.65
CA LYS A 78 5.51 -8.62 22.14
C LYS A 78 6.63 -9.14 21.24
N GLU A 79 7.06 -10.37 21.43
CA GLU A 79 8.10 -11.02 20.63
C GLU A 79 7.71 -11.17 19.15
N MET A 80 6.40 -11.15 18.83
CA MET A 80 5.91 -11.24 17.46
C MET A 80 6.02 -9.92 16.67
N ARG A 81 6.23 -8.79 17.36
CA ARG A 81 6.22 -7.47 16.74
C ARG A 81 7.19 -7.35 15.56
N ASN A 82 8.44 -7.68 15.79
CA ASN A 82 9.47 -7.55 14.76
C ASN A 82 9.25 -8.50 13.60
N GLU A 83 8.80 -9.72 13.86
CA GLU A 83 8.46 -10.69 12.80
C GLU A 83 7.32 -10.18 11.91
N LEU A 84 6.25 -9.63 12.51
CA LEU A 84 5.13 -9.07 11.75
C LEU A 84 5.55 -7.86 10.92
N LEU A 85 6.38 -6.97 11.47
CA LEU A 85 6.92 -5.81 10.74
C LEU A 85 7.84 -6.24 9.58
N ASP A 86 8.69 -7.24 9.79
CA ASP A 86 9.57 -7.74 8.72
C ASP A 86 8.78 -8.43 7.60
N LEU A 87 7.69 -9.12 7.94
CA LEU A 87 6.77 -9.69 6.95
C LEU A 87 5.97 -8.62 6.22
N TYR A 88 5.62 -7.52 6.89
CA TYR A 88 4.92 -6.39 6.27
C TYR A 88 5.77 -5.71 5.19
N LYS A 89 7.09 -5.65 5.36
CA LYS A 89 8.02 -5.16 4.32
C LYS A 89 8.07 -6.04 3.07
N LYS A 90 7.54 -7.27 3.14
CA LYS A 90 7.60 -8.31 2.09
C LYS A 90 6.22 -8.91 1.82
N LEU A 91 5.18 -8.05 1.75
CA LEU A 91 3.83 -8.51 1.42
C LEU A 91 3.81 -9.22 0.07
N SER A 92 2.99 -10.24 -0.03
CA SER A 92 2.79 -10.96 -1.29
C SER A 92 1.84 -10.18 -2.20
N PRO A 93 2.09 -10.14 -3.52
CA PRO A 93 1.12 -9.61 -4.46
C PRO A 93 -0.07 -10.57 -4.57
N TYR A 94 -1.22 -10.03 -5.00
CA TYR A 94 -2.33 -10.89 -5.40
C TYR A 94 -1.98 -11.72 -6.64
N PRO A 95 -2.53 -12.93 -6.79
CA PRO A 95 -2.13 -13.86 -7.85
C PRO A 95 -2.22 -13.32 -9.28
N GLU A 96 -3.21 -12.45 -9.53
CA GLU A 96 -3.49 -11.86 -10.84
C GLU A 96 -2.59 -10.67 -11.21
N VAL A 97 -1.88 -10.08 -10.26
CA VAL A 97 -1.12 -8.83 -10.44
C VAL A 97 -0.11 -8.94 -11.57
N LYS A 98 0.72 -9.96 -11.57
CA LYS A 98 1.77 -10.12 -12.58
C LYS A 98 1.19 -10.20 -13.99
N LYS A 99 0.16 -11.01 -14.18
CA LYS A 99 -0.51 -11.18 -15.48
C LYS A 99 -1.16 -9.87 -15.95
N CYS A 100 -1.76 -9.10 -15.03
CA CYS A 100 -2.33 -7.80 -15.34
C CYS A 100 -1.25 -6.81 -15.82
N LEU A 101 -0.13 -6.71 -15.08
CA LEU A 101 0.99 -5.82 -15.42
C LEU A 101 1.61 -6.19 -16.77
N GLU A 102 1.80 -7.49 -17.06
CA GLU A 102 2.26 -7.98 -18.36
C GLU A 102 1.33 -7.57 -19.50
N GLY A 103 0.02 -7.70 -19.31
CA GLY A 103 -0.99 -7.31 -20.30
C GLY A 103 -1.00 -5.81 -20.58
N LEU A 104 -0.84 -4.98 -19.56
CA LEU A 104 -0.75 -3.52 -19.73
C LEU A 104 0.56 -3.11 -20.43
N LYS A 105 1.68 -3.74 -20.06
CA LYS A 105 2.98 -3.48 -20.70
C LYS A 105 2.97 -3.82 -22.19
N ALA A 106 2.33 -4.94 -22.56
CA ALA A 106 2.15 -5.33 -23.96
C ALA A 106 1.34 -4.30 -24.79
N LYS A 107 0.42 -3.60 -24.14
CA LYS A 107 -0.37 -2.50 -24.74
C LYS A 107 0.36 -1.15 -24.74
N LYS A 108 1.59 -1.09 -24.24
CA LYS A 108 2.41 0.12 -24.11
C LYS A 108 1.73 1.23 -23.28
N ILE A 109 0.89 0.86 -22.34
CA ILE A 109 0.27 1.77 -21.38
C ILE A 109 1.29 2.03 -20.27
N LYS A 110 1.42 3.30 -19.85
CA LYS A 110 2.24 3.66 -18.68
C LYS A 110 1.65 3.03 -17.42
N ILE A 111 2.51 2.48 -16.57
CA ILE A 111 2.09 1.81 -15.34
C ILE A 111 2.78 2.47 -14.16
N ALA A 112 2.02 2.91 -13.18
CA ALA A 112 2.58 3.52 -11.98
C ALA A 112 1.90 3.02 -10.70
N ILE A 113 2.60 3.21 -9.58
CA ILE A 113 2.03 3.09 -8.24
C ILE A 113 1.75 4.49 -7.69
N LEU A 114 0.62 4.68 -7.01
CA LEU A 114 0.30 5.86 -6.21
C LEU A 114 -0.15 5.40 -4.83
N SER A 115 0.71 5.55 -3.83
CA SER A 115 0.53 4.91 -2.54
C SER A 115 0.78 5.83 -1.35
N ASN A 116 0.14 5.49 -0.23
CA ASN A 116 0.44 6.05 1.09
C ASN A 116 1.81 5.58 1.63
N GLY A 117 2.39 4.51 1.08
CA GLY A 117 3.68 3.97 1.49
C GLY A 117 4.85 4.92 1.28
N THR A 118 5.89 4.79 2.10
CA THR A 118 7.14 5.53 1.89
C THR A 118 7.86 5.02 0.63
N PRO A 119 8.71 5.84 -0.01
CA PRO A 119 9.47 5.41 -1.20
C PRO A 119 10.26 4.14 -0.96
N GLU A 120 10.90 4.01 0.20
CA GLU A 120 11.72 2.86 0.59
C GLU A 120 10.88 1.58 0.71
N LEU A 121 9.71 1.66 1.38
CA LEU A 121 8.80 0.53 1.52
C LEU A 121 8.28 0.06 0.16
N LEU A 122 7.85 0.99 -0.69
CA LEU A 122 7.34 0.66 -2.03
C LEU A 122 8.42 0.01 -2.90
N LYS A 123 9.64 0.54 -2.85
CA LYS A 123 10.80 -0.06 -3.54
C LYS A 123 11.04 -1.48 -3.05
N MET A 124 11.09 -1.70 -1.74
CA MET A 124 11.29 -3.03 -1.15
C MET A 124 10.20 -4.02 -1.58
N LEU A 125 8.93 -3.58 -1.63
CA LEU A 125 7.81 -4.44 -2.04
C LEU A 125 7.91 -4.87 -3.50
N VAL A 126 8.20 -3.95 -4.42
CA VAL A 126 8.29 -4.30 -5.85
C VAL A 126 9.52 -5.14 -6.16
N GLU A 127 10.66 -4.88 -5.49
CA GLU A 127 11.91 -5.63 -5.65
C GLU A 127 11.80 -7.04 -5.07
N SER A 128 11.26 -7.20 -3.85
CA SER A 128 11.11 -8.52 -3.21
C SER A 128 10.17 -9.46 -3.97
N ASN A 129 9.29 -8.91 -4.80
CA ASN A 129 8.35 -9.67 -5.63
C ASN A 129 8.76 -9.75 -7.13
N ASN A 130 9.93 -9.19 -7.49
CA ASN A 130 10.46 -9.18 -8.87
C ASN A 130 9.49 -8.55 -9.89
N ILE A 131 8.78 -7.49 -9.50
CA ILE A 131 7.83 -6.77 -10.36
C ILE A 131 8.22 -5.31 -10.63
N GLN A 132 9.38 -4.85 -10.15
CA GLN A 132 9.85 -3.47 -10.31
C GLN A 132 9.93 -3.02 -11.77
N ASN A 133 10.28 -3.91 -12.70
CA ASN A 133 10.46 -3.60 -14.12
C ASN A 133 9.15 -3.33 -14.88
N TYR A 134 8.00 -3.58 -14.25
CA TYR A 134 6.71 -3.26 -14.86
C TYR A 134 6.33 -1.80 -14.68
N PHE A 135 6.80 -1.13 -13.63
CA PHE A 135 6.41 0.21 -13.28
C PHE A 135 7.31 1.25 -13.94
N ASP A 136 6.70 2.23 -14.58
CA ASP A 136 7.38 3.41 -15.14
C ASP A 136 7.67 4.44 -14.02
N ASP A 137 6.77 4.57 -13.04
CA ASP A 137 6.92 5.49 -11.91
C ASP A 137 6.32 4.90 -10.61
N ILE A 138 6.85 5.34 -9.47
CA ILE A 138 6.29 5.05 -8.13
C ILE A 138 6.11 6.39 -7.41
N PHE A 139 4.86 6.74 -7.14
CA PHE A 139 4.49 7.96 -6.43
C PHE A 139 4.16 7.62 -4.97
N SER A 140 4.87 8.27 -4.06
CA SER A 140 4.60 8.24 -2.62
C SER A 140 3.98 9.55 -2.17
N ILE A 141 3.01 9.47 -1.26
CA ILE A 141 2.40 10.68 -0.66
C ILE A 141 3.40 11.49 0.15
N GLU A 142 4.55 10.93 0.50
CA GLU A 142 5.58 11.63 1.26
C GLU A 142 6.06 12.90 0.56
N SER A 143 6.00 12.95 -0.79
CA SER A 143 6.34 14.16 -1.55
C SER A 143 5.33 15.31 -1.37
N VAL A 144 4.12 15.02 -0.90
CA VAL A 144 3.03 15.99 -0.65
C VAL A 144 2.81 16.21 0.85
N GLY A 145 3.19 15.23 1.68
CA GLY A 145 3.07 15.30 3.13
C GLY A 145 1.62 15.17 3.64
N ILE A 146 0.74 14.53 2.86
CA ILE A 146 -0.65 14.25 3.25
C ILE A 146 -1.12 12.94 2.64
N TYR A 147 -1.99 12.23 3.35
CA TYR A 147 -2.53 10.95 2.93
C TYR A 147 -3.70 11.08 1.94
N LYS A 148 -3.88 10.07 1.10
CA LYS A 148 -5.13 9.89 0.37
C LYS A 148 -6.33 9.93 1.35
N PRO A 149 -7.47 10.55 0.99
CA PRO A 149 -7.90 10.94 -0.34
C PRO A 149 -7.67 12.43 -0.71
N ASP A 150 -6.66 13.11 -0.18
CA ASP A 150 -6.39 14.50 -0.56
C ASP A 150 -6.12 14.63 -2.07
N SER A 151 -6.73 15.63 -2.72
CA SER A 151 -6.66 15.82 -4.18
C SER A 151 -5.23 16.00 -4.70
N ARG A 152 -4.35 16.64 -3.90
CA ARG A 152 -2.94 16.88 -4.27
C ARG A 152 -2.19 15.59 -4.56
N VAL A 153 -2.59 14.49 -3.91
CA VAL A 153 -1.99 13.18 -4.15
C VAL A 153 -2.33 12.66 -5.55
N TYR A 154 -3.60 12.80 -5.97
CA TYR A 154 -4.05 12.33 -7.28
C TYR A 154 -3.58 13.21 -8.44
N GLU A 155 -3.16 14.45 -8.17
CA GLU A 155 -2.55 15.33 -9.16
C GLU A 155 -1.12 14.90 -9.57
N MET A 156 -0.43 14.10 -8.75
CA MET A 156 0.96 13.71 -9.01
C MET A 156 1.14 13.01 -10.36
N PRO A 157 0.40 11.92 -10.68
CA PRO A 157 0.52 11.26 -11.99
C PRO A 157 0.01 12.14 -13.14
N ILE A 158 -1.01 12.99 -12.92
CA ILE A 158 -1.53 13.92 -13.93
C ILE A 158 -0.43 14.87 -14.38
N LYS A 159 0.26 15.49 -13.41
CA LYS A 159 1.39 16.41 -13.67
C LYS A 159 2.57 15.69 -14.33
N LYS A 160 2.90 14.48 -13.86
CA LYS A 160 4.04 13.72 -14.39
C LYS A 160 3.86 13.31 -15.84
N TYR A 161 2.64 12.88 -16.20
CA TYR A 161 2.36 12.37 -17.54
C TYR A 161 1.82 13.44 -18.51
N ASP A 162 1.68 14.66 -18.04
CA ASP A 162 1.14 15.80 -18.81
C ASP A 162 -0.12 15.39 -19.60
N CYS A 163 -1.12 14.93 -18.87
CA CYS A 163 -2.35 14.42 -19.45
C CYS A 163 -3.57 14.83 -18.63
N LYS A 164 -4.76 14.71 -19.22
CA LYS A 164 -6.00 15.00 -18.53
C LYS A 164 -6.37 13.86 -17.57
N PRO A 165 -7.12 14.13 -16.48
CA PRO A 165 -7.56 13.09 -15.53
C PRO A 165 -8.25 11.91 -16.20
N GLU A 166 -9.10 12.16 -17.21
CA GLU A 166 -9.83 11.13 -17.98
C GLU A 166 -8.93 10.19 -18.80
N ASN A 167 -7.65 10.53 -18.95
CA ASN A 167 -6.67 9.65 -19.60
C ASN A 167 -5.93 8.73 -18.61
N ILE A 168 -6.22 8.84 -17.31
CA ILE A 168 -5.64 8.00 -16.27
C ILE A 168 -6.71 7.07 -15.70
N CYS A 169 -6.42 5.77 -15.74
CA CYS A 169 -7.20 4.78 -15.01
C CYS A 169 -6.57 4.60 -13.63
N PHE A 170 -7.25 5.00 -12.56
CA PHE A 170 -6.82 4.74 -11.19
C PHE A 170 -7.52 3.49 -10.66
N MET A 171 -6.73 2.55 -10.15
CA MET A 171 -7.20 1.27 -9.60
C MET A 171 -6.91 1.23 -8.11
N SER A 172 -7.96 1.10 -7.31
CA SER A 172 -7.87 0.95 -5.85
C SER A 172 -9.00 0.06 -5.34
N SER A 173 -8.69 -0.77 -4.34
CA SER A 173 -9.69 -1.52 -3.57
C SER A 173 -10.20 -0.75 -2.35
N ASN A 174 -9.57 0.39 -2.02
CA ASN A 174 -10.00 1.27 -0.95
C ASN A 174 -11.02 2.27 -1.51
N THR A 175 -12.31 1.99 -1.31
CA THR A 175 -13.44 2.85 -1.71
C THR A 175 -13.98 3.62 -0.51
#